data_304c4dfe56009459313f0501d6bfc3b3
#
_entry.id   304c4dfe56009459313f0501d6bfc3b3
#
_cell.length_a   1.000
_cell.length_b   1.000
_cell.length_c   1.000
_cell.angle_alpha   90.00
_cell.angle_beta   90.00
_cell.angle_gamma   90.00
#
_symmetry.space_group_name_H-M   'P 1'
#
loop_
_entity.id
_entity.type
_entity.pdbx_description
1 polymer ?
#
loop_
_entity_poly.entity_id
_entity_poly.type
_entity_poly.pdbx_seq_one_letter_code
_entity_poly.pdbx_strand_id
1 'polypeptide(L)'
;MAESIRGKVIRDLIARFSNDLLIGKKIKSGELRKRAVDLEPEWKCPEQFTNTMILMENFTMELLEPVENVGSRVVLQLHGGGYIATMKNAYRSFAALYSELGGNCRVLTIDYRVAPEHPYPAALEDTIAAYHWLLEQGYPAEKIVVAGDSAGGGLALALCLWLKNHKEPLPSGVIAMSPWTDLTISGESVETNFEKDPLFG
;
A
#
# COMPACT_ATOMS: atom_id res chain seq x y z
N MET A 1 -23.37 -15.25 -12.56
CA MET A 1 -24.13 -15.00 -11.30
C MET A 1 -24.72 -13.60 -11.37
N ALA A 2 -26.00 -13.42 -10.99
CA ALA A 2 -26.60 -12.08 -10.97
C ALA A 2 -25.96 -11.23 -9.88
N GLU A 3 -25.63 -9.98 -10.22
CA GLU A 3 -25.10 -9.00 -9.29
C GLU A 3 -26.13 -8.68 -8.21
N SER A 4 -25.69 -8.61 -6.93
CA SER A 4 -26.58 -8.27 -5.82
C SER A 4 -27.03 -6.79 -5.91
N ILE A 5 -28.22 -6.48 -5.38
CA ILE A 5 -28.72 -5.08 -5.33
C ILE A 5 -27.71 -4.18 -4.60
N ARG A 6 -27.11 -4.66 -3.50
CA ARG A 6 -26.07 -3.93 -2.75
C ARG A 6 -24.82 -3.69 -3.61
N GLY A 7 -24.42 -4.68 -4.40
CA GLY A 7 -23.29 -4.57 -5.33
C GLY A 7 -23.53 -3.48 -6.39
N LYS A 8 -24.73 -3.47 -6.97
CA LYS A 8 -25.12 -2.43 -7.95
C LYS A 8 -25.05 -1.02 -7.35
N VAL A 9 -25.62 -0.82 -6.17
CA VAL A 9 -25.63 0.50 -5.49
C VAL A 9 -24.20 0.96 -5.21
N ILE A 10 -23.33 0.07 -4.71
CA ILE A 10 -21.93 0.40 -4.43
C ILE A 10 -21.19 0.75 -5.73
N ARG A 11 -21.35 -0.04 -6.77
CA ARG A 11 -20.75 0.24 -8.08
C ARG A 11 -21.19 1.62 -8.62
N ASP A 12 -22.48 1.92 -8.60
CA ASP A 12 -23.01 3.17 -9.13
C ASP A 12 -22.54 4.39 -8.31
N LEU A 13 -22.34 4.22 -7.00
CA LEU A 13 -21.73 5.26 -6.14
C LEU A 13 -20.24 5.49 -6.49
N ILE A 14 -19.48 4.40 -6.70
CA ILE A 14 -18.06 4.49 -7.10
C ILE A 14 -17.96 5.20 -8.45
N ALA A 15 -18.73 4.77 -9.45
CA ALA A 15 -18.74 5.37 -10.79
C ALA A 15 -19.07 6.88 -10.75
N ARG A 16 -20.05 7.30 -9.95
CA ARG A 16 -20.38 8.73 -9.79
C ARG A 16 -19.24 9.53 -9.18
N PHE A 17 -18.53 8.94 -8.21
CA PHE A 17 -17.39 9.60 -7.59
C PHE A 17 -16.21 9.70 -8.56
N SER A 18 -15.91 8.64 -9.30
CA SER A 18 -14.78 8.58 -10.25
C SER A 18 -15.01 9.49 -11.46
N ASN A 19 -16.25 9.62 -11.92
CA ASN A 19 -16.62 10.45 -13.06
C ASN A 19 -16.82 11.95 -12.71
N ASP A 20 -16.49 12.38 -11.48
CA ASP A 20 -16.49 13.81 -11.14
C ASP A 20 -15.42 14.54 -11.97
N LEU A 21 -15.86 15.40 -12.92
CA LEU A 21 -14.98 16.19 -13.79
C LEU A 21 -13.97 17.06 -13.02
N LEU A 22 -14.21 17.31 -11.72
CA LEU A 22 -13.29 18.05 -10.86
C LEU A 22 -12.29 17.16 -10.12
N ILE A 23 -12.43 15.84 -10.19
CA ILE A 23 -11.59 14.93 -9.41
C ILE A 23 -10.10 15.11 -9.73
N GLY A 24 -9.74 15.27 -11.00
CA GLY A 24 -8.38 15.53 -11.42
C GLY A 24 -7.78 16.82 -10.84
N LYS A 25 -8.59 17.88 -10.71
CA LYS A 25 -8.17 19.13 -10.08
C LYS A 25 -8.00 18.96 -8.58
N LYS A 26 -8.92 18.26 -7.91
CA LYS A 26 -8.86 17.96 -6.48
C LYS A 26 -7.69 17.06 -6.11
N ILE A 27 -7.34 16.12 -6.99
CA ILE A 27 -6.11 15.30 -6.86
C ILE A 27 -4.88 16.20 -6.95
N LYS A 28 -4.76 17.01 -8.01
CA LYS A 28 -3.60 17.90 -8.23
C LYS A 28 -3.43 18.94 -7.12
N SER A 29 -4.51 19.42 -6.53
CA SER A 29 -4.47 20.38 -5.41
C SER A 29 -4.25 19.70 -4.04
N GLY A 30 -4.25 18.37 -3.95
CA GLY A 30 -4.18 17.64 -2.70
C GLY A 30 -5.45 17.74 -1.83
N GLU A 31 -6.52 18.39 -2.31
CA GLU A 31 -7.77 18.60 -1.55
C GLU A 31 -8.42 17.27 -1.16
N LEU A 32 -8.48 16.30 -2.09
CA LEU A 32 -9.05 14.98 -1.81
C LEU A 32 -8.28 14.25 -0.70
N ARG A 33 -6.96 14.36 -0.70
CA ARG A 33 -6.10 13.73 0.30
C ARG A 33 -6.33 14.33 1.68
N LYS A 34 -6.34 15.67 1.79
CA LYS A 34 -6.63 16.37 3.05
C LYS A 34 -7.98 15.95 3.62
N ARG A 35 -9.05 16.03 2.83
CA ARG A 35 -10.40 15.61 3.28
C ARG A 35 -10.46 14.14 3.71
N ALA A 36 -9.76 13.26 3.03
CA ALA A 36 -9.75 11.83 3.37
C ALA A 36 -9.05 11.57 4.70
N VAL A 37 -8.01 12.34 5.03
CA VAL A 37 -7.33 12.26 6.35
C VAL A 37 -8.23 12.83 7.45
N ASP A 38 -8.84 13.99 7.23
CA ASP A 38 -9.68 14.66 8.23
C ASP A 38 -10.93 13.85 8.61
N LEU A 39 -11.43 12.99 7.73
CA LEU A 39 -12.63 12.18 7.95
C LEU A 39 -12.31 10.79 8.52
N GLU A 40 -11.05 10.41 8.62
CA GLU A 40 -10.68 9.09 9.12
C GLU A 40 -10.69 9.09 10.65
N PRO A 41 -11.44 8.18 11.30
CA PRO A 41 -11.46 8.11 12.76
C PRO A 41 -10.08 7.70 13.29
N GLU A 42 -9.77 8.09 14.53
CA GLU A 42 -8.55 7.64 15.20
C GLU A 42 -8.50 6.11 15.25
N TRP A 43 -7.39 5.54 14.77
CA TRP A 43 -7.19 4.11 14.86
C TRP A 43 -6.67 3.74 16.25
N LYS A 44 -7.31 2.72 16.83
CA LYS A 44 -6.87 2.15 18.11
C LYS A 44 -6.13 0.86 17.86
N CYS A 45 -4.87 0.82 18.30
CA CYS A 45 -4.09 -0.41 18.26
C CYS A 45 -4.75 -1.48 19.11
N PRO A 46 -5.02 -2.69 18.58
CA PRO A 46 -5.55 -3.79 19.37
C PRO A 46 -4.59 -4.18 20.50
N GLU A 47 -5.11 -4.59 21.65
CA GLU A 47 -4.33 -4.85 22.87
C GLU A 47 -3.23 -5.93 22.70
N GLN A 48 -3.42 -6.86 21.76
CA GLN A 48 -2.42 -7.89 21.44
C GLN A 48 -1.22 -7.37 20.64
N PHE A 49 -1.20 -6.08 20.27
CA PHE A 49 -0.11 -5.47 19.52
C PHE A 49 0.40 -4.19 20.20
N THR A 50 1.63 -3.86 19.89
CA THR A 50 2.18 -2.50 20.02
C THR A 50 2.39 -1.92 18.63
N ASN A 51 2.20 -0.61 18.46
CA ASN A 51 2.45 0.09 17.20
C ASN A 51 3.40 1.26 17.46
N THR A 52 4.60 1.17 16.91
CA THR A 52 5.65 2.17 17.09
C THR A 52 5.83 2.97 15.80
N MET A 53 5.71 4.29 15.90
CA MET A 53 6.02 5.18 14.78
C MET A 53 7.53 5.40 14.67
N ILE A 54 8.05 5.26 13.46
CA ILE A 54 9.45 5.45 13.12
C ILE A 54 9.54 6.60 12.13
N LEU A 55 10.31 7.63 12.49
CA LEU A 55 10.51 8.81 11.64
C LEU A 55 11.76 8.59 10.79
N MET A 56 11.58 8.57 9.48
CA MET A 56 12.67 8.62 8.51
C MET A 56 12.90 10.07 8.07
N GLU A 57 13.94 10.33 7.31
CA GLU A 57 14.26 11.68 6.84
C GLU A 57 13.10 12.33 6.06
N ASN A 58 12.43 11.56 5.19
CA ASN A 58 11.45 12.08 4.24
C ASN A 58 10.05 11.46 4.35
N PHE A 59 9.88 10.41 5.14
CA PHE A 59 8.63 9.68 5.29
C PHE A 59 8.52 9.04 6.67
N THR A 60 7.39 8.44 6.98
CA THR A 60 7.16 7.74 8.25
C THR A 60 6.88 6.26 8.03
N MET A 61 7.18 5.47 9.05
CA MET A 61 6.86 4.05 9.10
C MET A 61 6.17 3.72 10.42
N GLU A 62 5.36 2.70 10.40
CA GLU A 62 4.73 2.14 11.61
C GLU A 62 5.11 0.65 11.73
N LEU A 63 5.75 0.31 12.85
CA LEU A 63 6.07 -1.08 13.18
C LEU A 63 5.02 -1.63 14.13
N LEU A 64 4.19 -2.53 13.63
CA LEU A 64 3.25 -3.31 14.43
C LEU A 64 3.93 -4.58 14.91
N GLU A 65 3.97 -4.79 16.23
CA GLU A 65 4.58 -5.96 16.86
C GLU A 65 3.59 -6.67 17.78
N PRO A 66 3.46 -8.01 17.69
CA PRO A 66 2.73 -8.77 18.69
C PRO A 66 3.36 -8.59 20.09
N VAL A 67 2.53 -8.50 21.14
CA VAL A 67 3.00 -8.40 22.54
C VAL A 67 3.62 -9.71 22.99
N GLU A 68 3.11 -10.85 22.49
CA GLU A 68 3.57 -12.18 22.87
C GLU A 68 3.82 -13.06 21.64
N ASN A 69 4.64 -14.09 21.81
CA ASN A 69 4.89 -15.14 20.82
C ASN A 69 5.36 -14.60 19.44
N VAL A 70 6.21 -13.59 19.45
CA VAL A 70 6.65 -12.88 18.25
C VAL A 70 7.38 -13.82 17.29
N GLY A 71 6.85 -13.93 16.08
CA GLY A 71 7.44 -14.71 15.01
C GLY A 71 8.75 -14.10 14.47
N SER A 72 9.54 -14.91 13.79
CA SER A 72 10.85 -14.49 13.24
C SER A 72 10.77 -13.75 11.89
N ARG A 73 9.59 -13.70 11.26
CA ARG A 73 9.36 -13.03 9.98
C ARG A 73 8.93 -11.59 10.19
N VAL A 74 9.14 -10.78 9.15
CA VAL A 74 8.57 -9.44 9.06
C VAL A 74 7.92 -9.23 7.70
N VAL A 75 6.79 -8.54 7.68
CA VAL A 75 6.13 -8.10 6.46
C VAL A 75 6.42 -6.62 6.26
N LEU A 76 6.97 -6.25 5.10
CA LEU A 76 7.02 -4.88 4.62
C LEU A 76 5.74 -4.61 3.84
N GLN A 77 4.84 -3.83 4.41
CA GLN A 77 3.55 -3.50 3.82
C GLN A 77 3.61 -2.17 3.08
N LEU A 78 3.18 -2.20 1.81
CA LEU A 78 3.12 -1.06 0.90
C LEU A 78 1.66 -0.79 0.54
N HIS A 79 1.15 0.39 0.91
CA HIS A 79 -0.26 0.71 0.68
C HIS A 79 -0.57 1.02 -0.78
N GLY A 80 -1.81 0.76 -1.21
CA GLY A 80 -2.35 1.23 -2.48
C GLY A 80 -2.76 2.71 -2.44
N GLY A 81 -3.44 3.15 -3.49
CA GLY A 81 -3.93 4.53 -3.59
C GLY A 81 -3.36 5.31 -4.76
N GLY A 82 -2.94 4.62 -5.84
CA GLY A 82 -2.56 5.23 -7.12
C GLY A 82 -1.34 6.14 -7.04
N TYR A 83 -0.46 5.97 -6.08
CA TYR A 83 0.68 6.85 -5.79
C TYR A 83 0.31 8.31 -5.46
N ILE A 84 -0.97 8.56 -5.13
CA ILE A 84 -1.51 9.90 -4.81
C ILE A 84 -2.20 9.95 -3.44
N ALA A 85 -2.57 8.83 -2.87
CA ALA A 85 -3.14 8.73 -1.53
C ALA A 85 -2.08 8.31 -0.50
N THR A 86 -2.20 8.83 0.71
CA THR A 86 -1.39 8.45 1.88
C THR A 86 -1.95 7.19 2.55
N MET A 87 -1.20 6.63 3.48
CA MET A 87 -1.63 5.48 4.28
C MET A 87 -2.96 5.73 5.01
N LYS A 88 -3.79 4.71 5.11
CA LYS A 88 -5.11 4.73 5.77
C LYS A 88 -5.19 3.71 6.90
N ASN A 89 -6.14 3.91 7.83
CA ASN A 89 -6.38 2.97 8.94
C ASN A 89 -6.68 1.53 8.49
N ALA A 90 -7.22 1.36 7.28
CA ALA A 90 -7.39 0.03 6.69
C ALA A 90 -6.07 -0.73 6.61
N TYR A 91 -4.95 -0.05 6.33
CA TYR A 91 -3.63 -0.69 6.27
C TYR A 91 -3.11 -1.10 7.64
N ARG A 92 -3.44 -0.35 8.70
CA ARG A 92 -3.17 -0.75 10.10
C ARG A 92 -3.95 -2.01 10.46
N SER A 93 -5.20 -2.13 9.99
CA SER A 93 -6.01 -3.35 10.15
C SER A 93 -5.45 -4.51 9.32
N PHE A 94 -4.97 -4.26 8.11
CA PHE A 94 -4.27 -5.28 7.31
C PHE A 94 -2.95 -5.71 7.97
N ALA A 95 -2.22 -4.79 8.60
CA ALA A 95 -1.01 -5.13 9.34
C ALA A 95 -1.30 -6.13 10.47
N ALA A 96 -2.36 -5.91 11.26
CA ALA A 96 -2.79 -6.86 12.28
C ALA A 96 -3.14 -8.23 11.67
N LEU A 97 -3.90 -8.24 10.57
CA LEU A 97 -4.26 -9.48 9.86
C LEU A 97 -3.03 -10.23 9.31
N TYR A 98 -2.06 -9.50 8.69
CA TYR A 98 -0.82 -10.11 8.23
C TYR A 98 -0.03 -10.72 9.38
N SER A 99 0.02 -10.05 10.52
CA SER A 99 0.68 -10.57 11.71
C SER A 99 0.05 -11.87 12.18
N GLU A 100 -1.27 -11.89 12.37
CA GLU A 100 -2.03 -13.06 12.83
C GLU A 100 -1.88 -14.26 11.87
N LEU A 101 -2.11 -14.04 10.58
CA LEU A 101 -2.00 -15.11 9.56
C LEU A 101 -0.56 -15.52 9.28
N GLY A 102 0.40 -14.63 9.49
CA GLY A 102 1.83 -14.84 9.27
C GLY A 102 2.56 -15.53 10.45
N GLY A 103 1.83 -16.00 11.46
CA GLY A 103 2.40 -16.65 12.64
C GLY A 103 3.00 -15.63 13.61
N ASN A 104 2.22 -14.62 13.97
CA ASN A 104 2.59 -13.52 14.85
C ASN A 104 3.85 -12.77 14.36
N CYS A 105 3.95 -12.55 13.05
CA CYS A 105 5.06 -11.81 12.49
C CYS A 105 4.92 -10.30 12.75
N ARG A 106 6.04 -9.58 12.75
CA ARG A 106 6.03 -8.12 12.73
C ARG A 106 5.57 -7.60 11.37
N VAL A 107 4.98 -6.40 11.37
CA VAL A 107 4.60 -5.73 10.12
C VAL A 107 5.09 -4.30 10.13
N LEU A 108 5.95 -3.96 9.19
CA LEU A 108 6.40 -2.60 8.93
C LEU A 108 5.55 -2.01 7.81
N THR A 109 4.69 -1.05 8.13
CA THR A 109 3.92 -0.31 7.14
C THR A 109 4.57 1.04 6.90
N ILE A 110 4.77 1.43 5.64
CA ILE A 110 5.36 2.72 5.31
C ILE A 110 4.32 3.66 4.71
N ASP A 111 4.34 4.93 5.14
CA ASP A 111 3.59 6.02 4.52
C ASP A 111 4.56 6.76 3.57
N TYR A 112 4.80 6.14 2.43
CA TYR A 112 5.76 6.63 1.45
C TYR A 112 5.28 7.91 0.77
N ARG A 113 6.21 8.72 0.30
CA ARG A 113 5.96 9.97 -0.41
C ARG A 113 5.15 9.73 -1.70
N VAL A 114 4.16 10.58 -1.94
CA VAL A 114 3.21 10.42 -3.04
C VAL A 114 3.12 11.67 -3.92
N ALA A 115 2.69 11.47 -5.16
CA ALA A 115 2.43 12.55 -6.10
C ALA A 115 1.19 13.39 -5.64
N PRO A 116 1.05 14.63 -6.11
CA PRO A 116 1.94 15.35 -7.02
C PRO A 116 3.15 16.00 -6.35
N GLU A 117 3.20 16.09 -5.01
CA GLU A 117 4.26 16.77 -4.28
C GLU A 117 5.60 16.05 -4.44
N HIS A 118 5.54 14.71 -4.48
CA HIS A 118 6.70 13.84 -4.60
C HIS A 118 6.44 12.79 -5.70
N PRO A 119 6.66 13.15 -6.98
CA PRO A 119 6.48 12.20 -8.08
C PRO A 119 7.56 11.12 -8.06
N TYR A 120 7.45 10.16 -9.00
CA TYR A 120 8.49 9.17 -9.23
C TYR A 120 9.88 9.84 -9.30
N PRO A 121 10.91 9.27 -8.64
CA PRO A 121 10.95 7.94 -8.02
C PRO A 121 10.71 7.91 -6.49
N ALA A 122 10.20 8.97 -5.86
CA ALA A 122 10.15 9.15 -4.41
C ALA A 122 9.59 7.94 -3.64
N ALA A 123 8.45 7.38 -4.08
CA ALA A 123 7.85 6.20 -3.44
C ALA A 123 8.78 4.97 -3.48
N LEU A 124 9.52 4.78 -4.58
CA LEU A 124 10.47 3.68 -4.71
C LEU A 124 11.69 3.89 -3.81
N GLU A 125 12.22 5.11 -3.74
CA GLU A 125 13.34 5.47 -2.86
C GLU A 125 12.99 5.21 -1.39
N ASP A 126 11.79 5.62 -0.95
CA ASP A 126 11.30 5.38 0.41
C ASP A 126 11.14 3.88 0.70
N THR A 127 10.66 3.11 -0.28
CA THR A 127 10.51 1.67 -0.15
C THR A 127 11.86 0.96 -0.04
N ILE A 128 12.85 1.38 -0.81
CA ILE A 128 14.23 0.88 -0.74
C ILE A 128 14.83 1.20 0.65
N ALA A 129 14.66 2.43 1.11
CA ALA A 129 15.14 2.85 2.42
C ALA A 129 14.50 2.03 3.56
N ALA A 130 13.19 1.76 3.48
CA ALA A 130 12.51 0.91 4.45
C ALA A 130 12.99 -0.55 4.42
N TYR A 131 13.26 -1.09 3.23
CA TYR A 131 13.83 -2.44 3.09
C TYR A 131 15.23 -2.51 3.69
N HIS A 132 16.10 -1.55 3.40
CA HIS A 132 17.44 -1.47 3.99
C HIS A 132 17.37 -1.29 5.51
N TRP A 133 16.46 -0.46 6.00
CA TRP A 133 16.23 -0.33 7.45
C TRP A 133 15.92 -1.69 8.09
N LEU A 134 15.07 -2.52 7.49
CA LEU A 134 14.80 -3.87 8.00
C LEU A 134 16.07 -4.74 8.06
N LEU A 135 16.91 -4.69 7.02
CA LEU A 135 18.18 -5.42 7.02
C LEU A 135 19.12 -4.92 8.13
N GLU A 136 19.20 -3.60 8.34
CA GLU A 136 19.99 -2.96 9.41
C GLU A 136 19.48 -3.29 10.81
N GLN A 137 18.15 -3.51 10.98
CA GLN A 137 17.56 -4.01 12.21
C GLN A 137 17.83 -5.50 12.44
N GLY A 138 18.56 -6.16 11.55
CA GLY A 138 18.94 -7.56 11.69
C GLY A 138 17.92 -8.56 11.15
N TYR A 139 16.92 -8.13 10.37
CA TYR A 139 16.05 -9.05 9.65
C TYR A 139 16.76 -9.54 8.39
N PRO A 140 17.12 -10.82 8.28
CA PRO A 140 17.71 -11.33 7.06
C PRO A 140 16.67 -11.36 5.94
N ALA A 141 17.09 -11.15 4.70
CA ALA A 141 16.20 -11.01 3.54
C ALA A 141 15.23 -12.20 3.38
N GLU A 142 15.66 -13.40 3.72
CA GLU A 142 14.83 -14.62 3.70
C GLU A 142 13.73 -14.67 4.77
N LYS A 143 13.71 -13.69 5.67
CA LYS A 143 12.64 -13.50 6.66
C LYS A 143 11.73 -12.32 6.34
N ILE A 144 12.04 -11.53 5.31
CA ILE A 144 11.25 -10.39 4.86
C ILE A 144 10.28 -10.86 3.78
N VAL A 145 8.99 -10.56 3.94
CA VAL A 145 7.96 -10.68 2.90
C VAL A 145 7.50 -9.27 2.55
N VAL A 146 7.39 -8.94 1.27
CA VAL A 146 6.85 -7.65 0.83
C VAL A 146 5.40 -7.84 0.39
N ALA A 147 4.49 -7.05 0.94
CA ALA A 147 3.07 -7.14 0.63
C ALA A 147 2.51 -5.79 0.18
N GLY A 148 1.70 -5.76 -0.86
CA GLY A 148 1.05 -4.53 -1.31
C GLY A 148 -0.12 -4.78 -2.25
N ASP A 149 -1.01 -3.82 -2.32
CA ASP A 149 -2.18 -3.82 -3.21
C ASP A 149 -2.10 -2.68 -4.23
N SER A 150 -2.69 -2.86 -5.40
CA SER A 150 -2.80 -1.82 -6.43
C SER A 150 -1.42 -1.16 -6.71
N ALA A 151 -1.27 0.16 -6.49
CA ALA A 151 0.01 0.88 -6.59
C ALA A 151 1.08 0.29 -5.66
N GLY A 152 0.72 -0.08 -4.40
CA GLY A 152 1.63 -0.75 -3.47
C GLY A 152 2.08 -2.13 -3.96
N GLY A 153 1.21 -2.86 -4.65
CA GLY A 153 1.56 -4.12 -5.31
C GLY A 153 2.55 -3.93 -6.46
N GLY A 154 2.35 -2.90 -7.29
CA GLY A 154 3.29 -2.49 -8.33
C GLY A 154 4.64 -2.08 -7.73
N LEU A 155 4.61 -1.32 -6.63
CA LEU A 155 5.80 -0.86 -5.91
C LEU A 155 6.60 -2.03 -5.30
N ALA A 156 5.91 -3.06 -4.78
CA ALA A 156 6.56 -4.28 -4.27
C ALA A 156 7.35 -5.00 -5.37
N LEU A 157 6.79 -5.09 -6.57
CA LEU A 157 7.48 -5.68 -7.72
C LEU A 157 8.62 -4.78 -8.22
N ALA A 158 8.44 -3.45 -8.20
CA ALA A 158 9.47 -2.49 -8.55
C ALA A 158 10.67 -2.56 -7.59
N LEU A 159 10.42 -2.70 -6.28
CA LEU A 159 11.47 -2.94 -5.28
C LEU A 159 12.28 -4.21 -5.63
N CYS A 160 11.61 -5.34 -5.90
CA CYS A 160 12.29 -6.57 -6.24
C CYS A 160 13.13 -6.45 -7.52
N LEU A 161 12.62 -5.74 -8.52
CA LEU A 161 13.36 -5.48 -9.75
C LEU A 161 14.59 -4.61 -9.50
N TRP A 162 14.44 -3.56 -8.67
CA TRP A 162 15.54 -2.69 -8.29
C TRP A 162 16.63 -3.47 -7.54
N LEU A 163 16.27 -4.24 -6.49
CA LEU A 163 17.19 -5.08 -5.72
C LEU A 163 17.94 -6.07 -6.62
N LYS A 164 17.22 -6.75 -7.51
CA LYS A 164 17.81 -7.67 -8.47
C LYS A 164 18.86 -7.01 -9.37
N ASN A 165 18.54 -5.82 -9.89
CA ASN A 165 19.45 -5.09 -10.78
C ASN A 165 20.70 -4.58 -10.04
N HIS A 166 20.59 -4.29 -8.74
CA HIS A 166 21.69 -3.87 -7.88
C HIS A 166 22.42 -5.04 -7.21
N LYS A 167 21.99 -6.28 -7.49
CA LYS A 167 22.56 -7.53 -6.91
C LYS A 167 22.47 -7.55 -5.39
N GLU A 168 21.41 -6.96 -4.86
CA GLU A 168 21.10 -6.98 -3.43
C GLU A 168 20.22 -8.17 -3.05
N PRO A 169 20.23 -8.60 -1.78
CA PRO A 169 19.41 -9.70 -1.30
C PRO A 169 17.93 -9.46 -1.57
N LEU A 170 17.25 -10.47 -2.14
CA LEU A 170 15.81 -10.40 -2.41
C LEU A 170 15.00 -10.85 -1.18
N PRO A 171 13.80 -10.30 -0.96
CA PRO A 171 12.88 -10.80 0.06
C PRO A 171 12.49 -12.25 -0.21
N SER A 172 12.05 -12.97 0.82
CA SER A 172 11.62 -14.36 0.72
C SER A 172 10.37 -14.57 -0.14
N GLY A 173 9.58 -13.53 -0.32
CA GLY A 173 8.36 -13.58 -1.13
C GLY A 173 7.70 -12.22 -1.29
N VAL A 174 6.80 -12.14 -2.26
CA VAL A 174 5.97 -10.98 -2.52
C VAL A 174 4.50 -11.40 -2.54
N ILE A 175 3.65 -10.64 -1.85
CA ILE A 175 2.20 -10.73 -1.92
C ILE A 175 1.71 -9.48 -2.67
N ALA A 176 1.42 -9.65 -3.96
CA ALA A 176 0.95 -8.57 -4.81
C ALA A 176 -0.56 -8.76 -5.12
N MET A 177 -1.40 -7.92 -4.51
CA MET A 177 -2.86 -7.97 -4.68
C MET A 177 -3.29 -6.97 -5.74
N SER A 178 -3.83 -7.47 -6.86
CA SER A 178 -4.24 -6.64 -8.00
C SER A 178 -3.20 -5.55 -8.33
N PRO A 179 -1.93 -5.91 -8.55
CA PRO A 179 -0.84 -4.94 -8.66
C PRO A 179 -0.99 -4.08 -9.91
N TRP A 180 -0.79 -2.77 -9.77
CA TRP A 180 -0.71 -1.88 -10.92
C TRP A 180 0.70 -1.93 -11.53
N THR A 181 0.86 -2.79 -12.53
CA THR A 181 2.17 -3.10 -13.14
C THR A 181 2.43 -2.36 -14.45
N ASP A 182 1.40 -1.82 -15.08
CA ASP A 182 1.51 -1.04 -16.32
C ASP A 182 0.94 0.36 -16.13
N LEU A 183 1.83 1.32 -15.85
CA LEU A 183 1.48 2.74 -15.68
C LEU A 183 1.19 3.44 -17.01
N THR A 184 1.46 2.78 -18.15
CA THR A 184 1.16 3.32 -19.50
C THR A 184 -0.26 3.02 -19.94
N ILE A 185 -0.98 2.17 -19.17
CA ILE A 185 -2.38 1.82 -19.42
C ILE A 185 -2.55 1.20 -20.80
N SER A 186 -1.61 0.35 -21.23
CA SER A 186 -1.57 -0.24 -22.58
C SER A 186 -2.34 -1.55 -22.71
N GLY A 187 -2.89 -2.09 -21.62
CA GLY A 187 -3.61 -3.36 -21.62
C GLY A 187 -4.95 -3.29 -22.39
N GLU A 188 -5.21 -4.25 -23.28
CA GLU A 188 -6.48 -4.36 -24.02
C GLU A 188 -7.71 -4.31 -23.12
N SER A 189 -7.62 -4.87 -21.91
CA SER A 189 -8.71 -4.89 -20.93
C SER A 189 -9.12 -3.49 -20.44
N VAL A 190 -8.26 -2.48 -20.56
CA VAL A 190 -8.60 -1.09 -20.23
C VAL A 190 -9.68 -0.57 -21.17
N GLU A 191 -9.56 -0.87 -22.47
CA GLU A 191 -10.54 -0.47 -23.46
C GLU A 191 -11.80 -1.35 -23.40
N THR A 192 -11.62 -2.68 -23.38
CA THR A 192 -12.76 -3.63 -23.47
C THR A 192 -13.64 -3.67 -22.22
N ASN A 193 -13.12 -3.24 -21.06
CA ASN A 193 -13.87 -3.16 -19.81
C ASN A 193 -14.21 -1.72 -19.40
N PHE A 194 -13.91 -0.72 -20.22
CA PHE A 194 -14.15 0.69 -19.89
C PHE A 194 -15.57 0.94 -19.32
N GLU A 195 -16.63 0.50 -20.01
CA GLU A 195 -18.01 0.68 -19.55
C GLU A 195 -18.41 -0.21 -18.35
N LYS A 196 -17.58 -1.23 -18.01
CA LYS A 196 -17.86 -2.19 -16.94
C LYS A 196 -17.13 -1.86 -15.66
N ASP A 197 -16.03 -1.13 -15.76
CA ASP A 197 -15.19 -0.74 -14.62
C ASP A 197 -15.74 0.53 -13.99
N PRO A 198 -16.23 0.49 -12.74
CA PRO A 198 -16.81 1.66 -12.09
C PRO A 198 -15.77 2.68 -11.59
N LEU A 199 -14.48 2.33 -11.63
CA LEU A 199 -13.41 3.16 -11.08
C LEU A 199 -12.56 3.82 -12.18
N PHE A 200 -12.27 3.11 -13.25
CA PHE A 200 -11.35 3.53 -14.31
C PHE A 200 -12.03 3.66 -15.68
N GLY A 201 -13.31 3.31 -15.77
CA GLY A 201 -14.11 3.44 -16.96
C GLY A 201 -14.90 4.73 -17.08
#